data_583beb617df18fdbb8da1c0319b052b4
#
_entry.id   583beb617df18fdbb8da1c0319b052b4
#
_cell.length_a   1.000
_cell.length_b   1.000
_cell.length_c   1.000
_cell.angle_alpha   90.00
_cell.angle_beta   90.00
_cell.angle_gamma   90.00
#
_symmetry.space_group_name_H-M   'P 1'
#
loop_
_entity.id
_entity.type
_entity.pdbx_description
1 polymer ?
#
loop_
_entity_poly.entity_id
_entity_poly.type
_entity_poly.pdbx_seq_one_letter_code
_entity_poly.pdbx_strand_id
1 'polypeptide(L)'
;MNFKWDYHQPTPEQDQATKELADKIGMSPILASLLIKRGIRTESAAKRFFRPQLNELIDPFLMNDMDVAVDRLNDAMGRKERIMVYGDYDVDGCTAVALVYKFLQQFYSNIEYYIPDRYDEGYGISRKSLDYAASQEIKLIIVLDCGIKAIDEIAYAKQLGIDFIICDHHVPDDELPCAVAILNPKRVDSTYPFKHLCGCGVGFKFMQAFAKNNGIPFSQLIPLLDFCAVSIAADIVPVTGENRILAFHGLKQLNQNPSVGMKSIIEICGLTGRELTMSDIIFRIGPRINASGRVQNGTETVDLLVEKDFQRALTEATMINQHNEQRKEIDRQMSEEANQIVERLESQEHQPAIVLYNEGWKKGVVGIVASRVTEMYYRPTVVLSCNDGIASGSARSVAGYDIYDAIKSCRDLLENFGGHTYAVGLSLKVENIPEFRRRFQLYVSEHILPEQTEALMEIEAEVDFKDITKKLHNDLKKFAPYGPDNPKPLFCTRNVYDYGTSKVVGRQQEHIKLELVDSRSSNVMNGIAFGQSAAARYIKSKRSFDIVYTIEENIYKRGEVQLQIEDIKPSEE
;
A
#
# COMPACT_ATOMS: atom_id res chain seq x y z
N MET A 1 12.15 5.35 -18.10
CA MET A 1 11.72 3.94 -18.26
C MET A 1 11.01 3.82 -19.59
N ASN A 2 11.27 2.78 -20.38
CA ASN A 2 10.48 2.52 -21.59
C ASN A 2 9.37 1.57 -21.20
N PHE A 3 8.13 2.02 -21.30
CA PHE A 3 6.96 1.18 -21.07
C PHE A 3 6.55 0.47 -22.34
N LYS A 4 6.18 -0.80 -22.25
CA LYS A 4 5.42 -1.48 -23.30
C LYS A 4 3.94 -1.16 -23.08
N TRP A 5 3.29 -0.55 -24.08
CA TRP A 5 1.87 -0.24 -24.02
C TRP A 5 1.07 -1.49 -24.36
N ASP A 6 0.24 -1.91 -23.45
CA ASP A 6 -0.66 -3.05 -23.63
C ASP A 6 -2.10 -2.54 -23.74
N TYR A 7 -2.67 -2.71 -24.92
CA TYR A 7 -4.03 -2.28 -25.22
C TYR A 7 -5.00 -3.41 -24.87
N HIS A 8 -5.90 -3.17 -23.95
CA HIS A 8 -6.95 -4.11 -23.65
C HIS A 8 -7.80 -4.37 -24.93
N GLN A 9 -7.77 -5.60 -25.41
CA GLN A 9 -8.59 -6.05 -26.52
C GLN A 9 -9.80 -6.80 -25.94
N PRO A 10 -11.00 -6.20 -25.89
CA PRO A 10 -12.17 -6.87 -25.35
C PRO A 10 -12.57 -8.05 -26.24
N THR A 11 -12.99 -9.15 -25.62
CA THR A 11 -13.59 -10.24 -26.37
C THR A 11 -14.99 -9.84 -26.88
N PRO A 12 -15.52 -10.50 -27.93
CA PRO A 12 -16.88 -10.22 -28.41
C PRO A 12 -17.97 -10.34 -27.31
N GLU A 13 -17.77 -11.26 -26.35
CA GLU A 13 -18.64 -11.40 -25.18
C GLU A 13 -18.55 -10.18 -24.25
N GLN A 14 -17.34 -9.66 -24.02
CA GLN A 14 -17.13 -8.45 -23.22
C GLN A 14 -17.73 -7.22 -23.90
N ASP A 15 -17.61 -7.09 -25.21
CA ASP A 15 -18.23 -5.99 -25.99
C ASP A 15 -19.74 -6.02 -25.89
N GLN A 16 -20.35 -7.19 -26.00
CA GLN A 16 -21.79 -7.34 -25.84
C GLN A 16 -22.24 -7.00 -24.41
N ALA A 17 -21.55 -7.53 -23.41
CA ALA A 17 -21.83 -7.22 -22.01
C ALA A 17 -21.67 -5.73 -21.69
N THR A 18 -20.67 -5.06 -22.31
CA THR A 18 -20.44 -3.62 -22.18
C THR A 18 -21.63 -2.82 -22.70
N LYS A 19 -22.14 -3.12 -23.88
CA LYS A 19 -23.30 -2.44 -24.46
C LYS A 19 -24.54 -2.61 -23.59
N GLU A 20 -24.82 -3.86 -23.21
CA GLU A 20 -25.99 -4.16 -22.35
C GLU A 20 -25.92 -3.47 -20.98
N LEU A 21 -24.73 -3.43 -20.36
CA LEU A 21 -24.55 -2.76 -19.09
C LEU A 21 -24.67 -1.24 -19.25
N ALA A 22 -24.05 -0.66 -20.30
CA ALA A 22 -24.12 0.78 -20.59
C ALA A 22 -25.58 1.27 -20.70
N ASP A 23 -26.40 0.54 -21.46
CA ASP A 23 -27.81 0.84 -21.61
C ASP A 23 -28.60 0.76 -20.29
N LYS A 24 -28.35 -0.29 -19.49
CA LYS A 24 -29.04 -0.52 -18.21
C LYS A 24 -28.72 0.54 -17.15
N ILE A 25 -27.47 1.01 -17.10
CA ILE A 25 -27.03 1.98 -16.07
C ILE A 25 -26.98 3.43 -16.58
N GLY A 26 -27.23 3.68 -17.86
CA GLY A 26 -27.23 5.01 -18.46
C GLY A 26 -25.83 5.68 -18.46
N MET A 27 -24.76 4.89 -18.60
CA MET A 27 -23.37 5.39 -18.66
C MET A 27 -22.78 5.21 -20.06
N SER A 28 -21.66 5.92 -20.33
CA SER A 28 -20.97 5.74 -21.60
C SER A 28 -20.40 4.32 -21.73
N PRO A 29 -20.25 3.79 -22.97
CA PRO A 29 -19.62 2.48 -23.20
C PRO A 29 -18.21 2.38 -22.61
N ILE A 30 -17.43 3.46 -22.64
CA ILE A 30 -16.09 3.52 -22.01
C ILE A 30 -16.19 3.16 -20.51
N LEU A 31 -17.11 3.78 -19.78
CA LEU A 31 -17.26 3.52 -18.34
C LEU A 31 -17.84 2.14 -18.06
N ALA A 32 -18.74 1.64 -18.91
CA ALA A 32 -19.26 0.29 -18.80
C ALA A 32 -18.17 -0.76 -19.04
N SER A 33 -17.26 -0.54 -20.01
CA SER A 33 -16.14 -1.45 -20.25
C SER A 33 -15.20 -1.52 -19.05
N LEU A 34 -14.94 -0.39 -18.36
CA LEU A 34 -14.17 -0.38 -17.11
C LEU A 34 -14.81 -1.24 -16.01
N LEU A 35 -16.15 -1.25 -15.92
CA LEU A 35 -16.87 -2.12 -14.97
C LEU A 35 -16.77 -3.59 -15.36
N ILE A 36 -16.97 -3.92 -16.64
CA ILE A 36 -16.87 -5.29 -17.16
C ILE A 36 -15.47 -5.88 -16.90
N LYS A 37 -14.42 -5.10 -17.15
CA LYS A 37 -13.02 -5.50 -16.86
C LYS A 37 -12.82 -5.82 -15.37
N ARG A 38 -13.49 -5.12 -14.48
CA ARG A 38 -13.51 -5.35 -13.02
C ARG A 38 -14.46 -6.46 -12.57
N GLY A 39 -15.01 -7.24 -13.50
CA GLY A 39 -15.94 -8.32 -13.20
C GLY A 39 -17.36 -7.87 -12.84
N ILE A 40 -17.68 -6.58 -12.99
CA ILE A 40 -18.98 -6.00 -12.64
C ILE A 40 -19.89 -6.04 -13.87
N ARG A 41 -20.78 -7.05 -13.93
CA ARG A 41 -21.57 -7.36 -15.14
C ARG A 41 -23.06 -7.04 -15.00
N THR A 42 -23.54 -6.64 -13.82
CA THR A 42 -24.97 -6.39 -13.57
C THR A 42 -25.21 -4.99 -13.02
N GLU A 43 -26.41 -4.44 -13.27
CA GLU A 43 -26.84 -3.17 -12.72
C GLU A 43 -26.77 -3.14 -11.18
N SER A 44 -27.16 -4.23 -10.52
CA SER A 44 -27.11 -4.33 -9.06
C SER A 44 -25.68 -4.29 -8.55
N ALA A 45 -24.73 -5.01 -9.21
CA ALA A 45 -23.30 -4.97 -8.84
C ALA A 45 -22.70 -3.58 -9.09
N ALA A 46 -23.06 -2.91 -10.20
CA ALA A 46 -22.63 -1.55 -10.47
C ALA A 46 -23.15 -0.55 -9.41
N LYS A 47 -24.40 -0.68 -8.98
CA LYS A 47 -24.95 0.14 -7.90
C LYS A 47 -24.18 -0.04 -6.59
N ARG A 48 -23.87 -1.28 -6.19
CA ARG A 48 -23.06 -1.58 -5.00
C ARG A 48 -21.63 -1.03 -5.15
N PHE A 49 -21.02 -1.19 -6.32
CA PHE A 49 -19.69 -0.65 -6.58
C PHE A 49 -19.61 0.87 -6.43
N PHE A 50 -20.59 1.61 -6.97
CA PHE A 50 -20.61 3.08 -6.89
C PHE A 50 -21.09 3.62 -5.55
N ARG A 51 -21.86 2.84 -4.79
CA ARG A 51 -22.44 3.24 -3.50
C ARG A 51 -22.29 2.11 -2.49
N PRO A 52 -21.07 1.78 -2.07
CA PRO A 52 -20.84 0.76 -1.06
C PRO A 52 -21.59 1.11 0.23
N GLN A 53 -22.21 0.10 0.87
CA GLN A 53 -22.98 0.32 2.10
C GLN A 53 -22.35 -0.46 3.25
N LEU A 54 -22.31 0.14 4.46
CA LEU A 54 -21.75 -0.51 5.66
C LEU A 54 -22.54 -1.75 6.10
N ASN A 55 -23.82 -1.83 5.78
CA ASN A 55 -24.65 -3.01 6.05
C ASN A 55 -24.39 -4.19 5.09
N GLU A 56 -23.54 -3.99 4.07
CA GLU A 56 -23.07 -5.05 3.16
C GLU A 56 -21.75 -5.69 3.64
N LEU A 57 -21.20 -5.23 4.76
CA LEU A 57 -20.06 -5.88 5.40
C LEU A 57 -20.46 -7.31 5.80
N ILE A 58 -19.55 -8.25 5.51
CA ILE A 58 -19.75 -9.68 5.82
C ILE A 58 -19.90 -9.86 7.33
N ASP A 59 -20.73 -10.82 7.75
CA ASP A 59 -20.88 -11.14 9.18
C ASP A 59 -19.52 -11.55 9.75
N PRO A 60 -18.99 -10.86 10.78
CA PRO A 60 -17.69 -11.18 11.34
C PRO A 60 -17.61 -12.60 11.93
N PHE A 61 -18.73 -13.16 12.38
CA PHE A 61 -18.78 -14.52 12.92
C PHE A 61 -18.61 -15.64 11.89
N LEU A 62 -18.51 -15.30 10.58
CA LEU A 62 -18.07 -16.25 9.56
C LEU A 62 -16.55 -16.48 9.55
N MET A 63 -15.79 -15.66 10.26
CA MET A 63 -14.35 -15.87 10.43
C MET A 63 -14.10 -16.89 11.52
N ASN A 64 -13.27 -17.88 11.21
CA ASN A 64 -12.92 -18.95 12.17
C ASN A 64 -12.47 -18.36 13.50
N ASP A 65 -12.80 -19.01 14.59
CA ASP A 65 -12.45 -18.66 15.99
C ASP A 65 -13.00 -17.30 16.47
N MET A 66 -13.86 -16.61 15.68
CA MET A 66 -14.36 -15.28 16.07
C MET A 66 -15.21 -15.32 17.36
N ASP A 67 -16.02 -16.34 17.52
CA ASP A 67 -16.81 -16.58 18.72
C ASP A 67 -15.89 -16.83 19.93
N VAL A 68 -14.90 -17.69 19.80
CA VAL A 68 -13.90 -17.99 20.83
C VAL A 68 -13.11 -16.71 21.22
N ALA A 69 -12.74 -15.89 20.23
CA ALA A 69 -12.04 -14.63 20.47
C ALA A 69 -12.89 -13.65 21.30
N VAL A 70 -14.17 -13.50 20.92
CA VAL A 70 -15.12 -12.61 21.62
C VAL A 70 -15.37 -13.11 23.04
N ASP A 71 -15.57 -14.41 23.22
CA ASP A 71 -15.79 -15.00 24.55
C ASP A 71 -14.57 -14.83 25.45
N ARG A 72 -13.34 -15.07 24.93
CA ARG A 72 -12.10 -14.89 25.70
C ARG A 72 -11.89 -13.43 26.10
N LEU A 73 -12.21 -12.47 25.22
CA LEU A 73 -12.13 -11.04 25.53
C LEU A 73 -13.15 -10.66 26.62
N ASN A 74 -14.39 -11.12 26.50
CA ASN A 74 -15.42 -10.90 27.52
C ASN A 74 -15.01 -11.49 28.89
N ASP A 75 -14.45 -12.69 28.89
CA ASP A 75 -13.93 -13.35 30.08
C ASP A 75 -12.79 -12.54 30.75
N ALA A 76 -11.84 -12.03 29.93
CA ALA A 76 -10.76 -11.19 30.43
C ALA A 76 -11.30 -9.92 31.11
N MET A 77 -12.25 -9.25 30.46
CA MET A 77 -12.88 -8.05 31.02
C MET A 77 -13.67 -8.37 32.29
N GLY A 78 -14.42 -9.47 32.30
CA GLY A 78 -15.20 -9.92 33.45
C GLY A 78 -14.33 -10.28 34.66
N ARG A 79 -13.17 -10.89 34.44
CA ARG A 79 -12.17 -11.22 35.45
C ARG A 79 -11.23 -10.06 35.82
N LYS A 80 -11.38 -8.91 35.14
CA LYS A 80 -10.52 -7.73 35.29
C LYS A 80 -9.04 -8.02 35.00
N GLU A 81 -8.77 -8.92 34.07
CA GLU A 81 -7.43 -9.25 33.60
C GLU A 81 -6.78 -8.05 32.88
N ARG A 82 -5.48 -7.88 33.03
CA ARG A 82 -4.75 -6.85 32.28
C ARG A 82 -4.57 -7.31 30.83
N ILE A 83 -4.96 -6.47 29.88
CA ILE A 83 -4.96 -6.76 28.44
C ILE A 83 -3.91 -5.89 27.75
N MET A 84 -3.15 -6.50 26.82
CA MET A 84 -2.23 -5.77 25.94
C MET A 84 -2.72 -5.86 24.49
N VAL A 85 -2.79 -4.73 23.80
CA VAL A 85 -2.99 -4.65 22.36
C VAL A 85 -1.62 -4.50 21.72
N TYR A 86 -1.20 -5.51 20.98
CA TYR A 86 0.12 -5.60 20.37
C TYR A 86 0.01 -5.47 18.85
N GLY A 87 0.93 -4.82 18.17
CA GLY A 87 0.94 -4.76 16.71
C GLY A 87 2.31 -4.49 16.14
N ASP A 88 2.45 -4.64 14.82
CA ASP A 88 3.68 -4.27 14.13
C ASP A 88 3.88 -2.74 14.08
N TYR A 89 5.09 -2.32 13.77
CA TYR A 89 5.54 -0.92 13.77
C TYR A 89 5.22 -0.15 12.47
N ASP A 90 4.59 -0.76 11.49
CA ASP A 90 4.22 -0.10 10.24
C ASP A 90 2.82 0.57 10.32
N VAL A 91 2.34 1.10 9.19
CA VAL A 91 1.05 1.81 9.17
C VAL A 91 -0.10 0.89 9.50
N ASP A 92 -0.10 -0.36 8.97
CA ASP A 92 -1.19 -1.30 9.22
C ASP A 92 -1.21 -1.71 10.68
N GLY A 93 -0.09 -2.15 11.24
CA GLY A 93 0.02 -2.52 12.65
C GLY A 93 -0.34 -1.36 13.60
N CYS A 94 0.23 -0.17 13.39
CA CYS A 94 -0.04 1.00 14.24
C CYS A 94 -1.51 1.45 14.19
N THR A 95 -2.13 1.45 13.00
CA THR A 95 -3.55 1.83 12.87
C THR A 95 -4.47 0.76 13.42
N ALA A 96 -4.13 -0.52 13.28
CA ALA A 96 -4.85 -1.64 13.89
C ALA A 96 -4.85 -1.55 15.42
N VAL A 97 -3.67 -1.31 16.01
CA VAL A 97 -3.53 -1.10 17.47
C VAL A 97 -4.34 0.10 17.93
N ALA A 98 -4.21 1.24 17.23
CA ALA A 98 -4.96 2.45 17.58
C ALA A 98 -6.48 2.21 17.51
N LEU A 99 -6.97 1.51 16.49
CA LEU A 99 -8.39 1.17 16.31
C LEU A 99 -8.91 0.33 17.48
N VAL A 100 -8.26 -0.81 17.75
CA VAL A 100 -8.69 -1.77 18.78
C VAL A 100 -8.57 -1.15 20.17
N TYR A 101 -7.46 -0.49 20.47
CA TYR A 101 -7.24 0.17 21.76
C TYR A 101 -8.26 1.28 22.03
N LYS A 102 -8.47 2.21 21.05
CA LYS A 102 -9.47 3.31 21.21
C LYS A 102 -10.88 2.79 21.37
N PHE A 103 -11.23 1.70 20.71
CA PHE A 103 -12.55 1.11 20.86
C PHE A 103 -12.73 0.47 22.24
N LEU A 104 -11.81 -0.41 22.65
CA LEU A 104 -11.91 -1.13 23.92
C LEU A 104 -11.74 -0.21 25.14
N GLN A 105 -10.88 0.82 25.07
CA GLN A 105 -10.66 1.77 26.17
C GLN A 105 -11.96 2.51 26.60
N GLN A 106 -12.99 2.55 25.74
CA GLN A 106 -14.28 3.13 26.09
C GLN A 106 -15.03 2.28 27.13
N PHE A 107 -14.75 0.99 27.18
CA PHE A 107 -15.47 0.00 28.02
C PHE A 107 -14.57 -0.63 29.08
N TYR A 108 -13.25 -0.58 28.91
CA TYR A 108 -12.30 -1.24 29.76
C TYR A 108 -11.02 -0.43 29.94
N SER A 109 -10.69 -0.11 31.19
CA SER A 109 -9.54 0.75 31.52
C SER A 109 -8.25 -0.02 31.81
N ASN A 110 -8.32 -1.35 32.09
CA ASN A 110 -7.13 -2.16 32.40
C ASN A 110 -6.51 -2.71 31.11
N ILE A 111 -6.19 -1.83 30.19
CA ILE A 111 -5.70 -2.13 28.85
C ILE A 111 -4.53 -1.19 28.50
N GLU A 112 -3.50 -1.74 27.89
CA GLU A 112 -2.36 -1.00 27.35
C GLU A 112 -2.04 -1.47 25.93
N TYR A 113 -1.12 -0.78 25.23
CA TYR A 113 -0.64 -1.21 23.94
C TYR A 113 0.89 -1.32 23.91
N TYR A 114 1.40 -2.08 22.95
CA TYR A 114 2.82 -2.32 22.76
C TYR A 114 3.15 -2.40 21.27
N ILE A 115 4.20 -1.69 20.85
CA ILE A 115 4.79 -1.79 19.52
C ILE A 115 6.26 -2.18 19.69
N PRO A 116 6.74 -3.26 19.04
CA PRO A 116 8.12 -3.70 19.17
C PRO A 116 9.10 -2.72 18.53
N ASP A 117 10.29 -2.62 19.09
CA ASP A 117 11.37 -1.84 18.47
C ASP A 117 11.97 -2.61 17.30
N ARG A 118 11.94 -1.98 16.11
CA ARG A 118 12.41 -2.57 14.85
C ARG A 118 13.87 -3.02 14.90
N TYR A 119 14.72 -2.28 15.62
CA TYR A 119 16.18 -2.51 15.65
C TYR A 119 16.58 -3.49 16.73
N ASP A 120 15.90 -3.45 17.85
CA ASP A 120 16.23 -4.21 19.06
C ASP A 120 15.45 -5.53 19.16
N GLU A 121 14.20 -5.55 18.67
CA GLU A 121 13.29 -6.70 18.75
C GLU A 121 13.03 -7.36 17.38
N GLY A 122 13.08 -6.58 16.30
CA GLY A 122 12.79 -7.06 14.94
C GLY A 122 11.30 -6.96 14.58
N TYR A 123 10.86 -7.82 13.66
CA TYR A 123 9.48 -7.88 13.19
C TYR A 123 8.69 -8.91 14.02
N GLY A 124 7.44 -8.56 14.35
CA GLY A 124 6.51 -9.46 15.01
C GLY A 124 6.74 -9.58 16.51
N ILE A 125 6.34 -10.72 17.09
CA ILE A 125 6.40 -10.97 18.54
C ILE A 125 7.83 -11.32 18.94
N SER A 126 8.33 -10.68 20.00
CA SER A 126 9.66 -10.94 20.56
C SER A 126 9.59 -11.54 21.98
N ARG A 127 10.60 -12.30 22.37
CA ARG A 127 10.72 -12.77 23.77
C ARG A 127 10.80 -11.61 24.76
N LYS A 128 11.49 -10.51 24.38
CA LYS A 128 11.59 -9.31 25.19
C LYS A 128 10.22 -8.69 25.48
N SER A 129 9.35 -8.60 24.48
CA SER A 129 7.98 -8.11 24.67
C SER A 129 7.14 -9.03 25.55
N LEU A 130 7.35 -10.35 25.48
CA LEU A 130 6.67 -11.34 26.31
C LEU A 130 7.13 -11.28 27.78
N ASP A 131 8.43 -11.11 28.02
CA ASP A 131 8.98 -10.91 29.36
C ASP A 131 8.46 -9.60 29.98
N TYR A 132 8.37 -8.54 29.17
CA TYR A 132 7.73 -7.29 29.57
C TYR A 132 6.26 -7.54 29.93
N ALA A 133 5.48 -8.20 29.08
CA ALA A 133 4.07 -8.50 29.32
C ALA A 133 3.89 -9.30 30.62
N ALA A 134 4.73 -10.31 30.88
CA ALA A 134 4.72 -11.08 32.13
C ALA A 134 5.02 -10.20 33.35
N SER A 135 6.01 -9.30 33.25
CA SER A 135 6.36 -8.35 34.33
C SER A 135 5.24 -7.37 34.65
N GLN A 136 4.39 -7.08 33.68
CA GLN A 136 3.21 -6.23 33.81
C GLN A 136 1.93 -7.01 34.19
N GLU A 137 2.03 -8.30 34.49
CA GLU A 137 0.90 -9.17 34.83
C GLU A 137 -0.18 -9.26 33.74
N ILE A 138 0.20 -9.06 32.47
CA ILE A 138 -0.69 -9.23 31.33
C ILE A 138 -1.18 -10.69 31.28
N LYS A 139 -2.48 -10.88 31.02
CA LYS A 139 -3.11 -12.20 30.88
C LYS A 139 -3.64 -12.50 29.50
N LEU A 140 -3.90 -11.46 28.73
CA LEU A 140 -4.37 -11.56 27.36
C LEU A 140 -3.62 -10.56 26.46
N ILE A 141 -3.05 -11.06 25.38
CA ILE A 141 -2.50 -10.24 24.30
C ILE A 141 -3.40 -10.38 23.06
N ILE A 142 -3.89 -9.24 22.57
CA ILE A 142 -4.55 -9.14 21.25
C ILE A 142 -3.47 -8.66 20.30
N VAL A 143 -2.98 -9.55 19.43
CA VAL A 143 -1.93 -9.21 18.47
C VAL A 143 -2.54 -8.92 17.10
N LEU A 144 -2.08 -7.85 16.46
CA LEU A 144 -2.62 -7.27 15.24
C LEU A 144 -1.54 -7.19 14.18
N ASP A 145 -1.88 -7.57 12.94
CA ASP A 145 -1.01 -7.46 11.77
C ASP A 145 0.31 -8.25 11.85
N CYS A 146 0.38 -9.19 12.76
CA CYS A 146 1.50 -10.12 12.91
C CYS A 146 1.09 -11.30 13.77
N GLY A 147 2.00 -12.26 13.99
CA GLY A 147 1.83 -13.34 14.95
C GLY A 147 1.42 -14.68 14.37
N ILE A 148 0.91 -14.75 13.14
CA ILE A 148 0.47 -16.01 12.53
C ILE A 148 1.60 -17.05 12.36
N LYS A 149 2.85 -16.60 12.35
CA LYS A 149 4.05 -17.45 12.25
C LYS A 149 4.85 -17.56 13.54
N ALA A 150 4.39 -16.94 14.64
CA ALA A 150 5.10 -16.86 15.91
C ALA A 150 4.85 -18.10 16.79
N ILE A 151 5.19 -19.30 16.29
CA ILE A 151 4.90 -20.58 16.96
C ILE A 151 5.63 -20.69 18.30
N ASP A 152 6.95 -20.46 18.31
CA ASP A 152 7.81 -20.62 19.49
C ASP A 152 7.52 -19.53 20.53
N GLU A 153 7.27 -18.30 20.09
CA GLU A 153 6.97 -17.16 20.95
C GLU A 153 5.64 -17.36 21.69
N ILE A 154 4.61 -17.83 20.98
CA ILE A 154 3.29 -18.09 21.59
C ILE A 154 3.34 -19.31 22.50
N ALA A 155 4.12 -20.33 22.15
CA ALA A 155 4.36 -21.47 23.05
C ALA A 155 5.09 -21.03 24.34
N TYR A 156 6.05 -20.10 24.24
CA TYR A 156 6.71 -19.49 25.39
C TYR A 156 5.74 -18.65 26.24
N ALA A 157 4.93 -17.80 25.61
CA ALA A 157 3.92 -16.99 26.29
C ALA A 157 2.92 -17.85 27.11
N LYS A 158 2.53 -19.00 26.56
CA LYS A 158 1.68 -19.98 27.28
C LYS A 158 2.31 -20.49 28.54
N GLN A 159 3.64 -20.67 28.57
CA GLN A 159 4.35 -21.06 29.82
C GLN A 159 4.35 -19.93 30.86
N LEU A 160 4.27 -18.66 30.40
CA LEU A 160 4.13 -17.48 31.25
C LEU A 160 2.67 -17.25 31.72
N GLY A 161 1.72 -18.07 31.27
CA GLY A 161 0.30 -17.93 31.58
C GLY A 161 -0.37 -16.75 30.88
N ILE A 162 0.07 -16.43 29.68
CA ILE A 162 -0.46 -15.37 28.83
C ILE A 162 -1.17 -16.00 27.62
N ASP A 163 -2.44 -15.65 27.43
CA ASP A 163 -3.24 -16.07 26.30
C ASP A 163 -3.11 -15.10 25.12
N PHE A 164 -3.30 -15.63 23.90
CA PHE A 164 -3.24 -14.85 22.65
C PHE A 164 -4.53 -14.94 21.86
N ILE A 165 -4.96 -13.78 21.31
CA ILE A 165 -5.90 -13.66 20.20
C ILE A 165 -5.11 -13.05 19.04
N ILE A 166 -4.95 -13.79 17.94
CA ILE A 166 -4.22 -13.34 16.75
C ILE A 166 -5.20 -12.77 15.75
N CYS A 167 -4.99 -11.52 15.33
CA CYS A 167 -5.72 -10.82 14.27
C CYS A 167 -4.74 -10.48 13.15
N ASP A 168 -4.52 -11.40 12.21
CA ASP A 168 -3.49 -11.31 11.19
C ASP A 168 -4.07 -11.58 9.80
N HIS A 169 -3.39 -11.11 8.77
CA HIS A 169 -3.79 -11.31 7.38
C HIS A 169 -2.66 -11.89 6.51
N HIS A 170 -1.50 -12.13 7.09
CA HIS A 170 -0.39 -12.79 6.40
C HIS A 170 -0.71 -14.26 6.10
N VAL A 171 -0.06 -14.80 5.08
CA VAL A 171 -0.23 -16.22 4.71
C VAL A 171 0.38 -17.08 5.82
N PRO A 172 -0.41 -17.99 6.42
CA PRO A 172 0.09 -18.92 7.42
C PRO A 172 1.12 -19.87 6.82
N ASP A 173 1.98 -20.43 7.69
CA ASP A 173 2.75 -21.62 7.39
C ASP A 173 1.89 -22.89 7.59
N ASP A 174 2.46 -24.08 7.37
CA ASP A 174 1.73 -25.36 7.50
C ASP A 174 1.22 -25.61 8.93
N GLU A 175 1.92 -25.09 9.94
CA GLU A 175 1.57 -25.19 11.35
C GLU A 175 1.10 -23.82 11.88
N LEU A 176 0.01 -23.83 12.66
CA LEU A 176 -0.52 -22.62 13.30
C LEU A 176 -0.03 -22.55 14.75
N PRO A 177 0.21 -21.32 15.29
CA PRO A 177 0.59 -21.14 16.69
C PRO A 177 -0.54 -21.55 17.64
N CYS A 178 -0.18 -22.01 18.86
CA CYS A 178 -1.13 -22.50 19.86
C CYS A 178 -1.85 -21.36 20.63
N ALA A 179 -2.39 -20.37 19.89
CA ALA A 179 -3.20 -19.29 20.42
C ALA A 179 -4.60 -19.76 20.82
N VAL A 180 -5.29 -18.97 21.66
CA VAL A 180 -6.70 -19.25 22.04
C VAL A 180 -7.62 -19.08 20.83
N ALA A 181 -7.37 -18.06 20.02
CA ALA A 181 -8.12 -17.79 18.78
C ALA A 181 -7.20 -17.20 17.72
N ILE A 182 -7.43 -17.56 16.45
CA ILE A 182 -6.69 -17.08 15.28
C ILE A 182 -7.65 -16.55 14.23
N LEU A 183 -7.80 -15.24 14.20
CA LEU A 183 -8.62 -14.52 13.23
C LEU A 183 -7.75 -14.18 12.00
N ASN A 184 -7.80 -15.05 11.00
CA ASN A 184 -7.06 -14.85 9.75
C ASN A 184 -7.87 -15.39 8.58
N PRO A 185 -8.26 -14.54 7.61
CA PRO A 185 -9.08 -14.95 6.47
C PRO A 185 -8.32 -15.88 5.50
N LYS A 186 -6.97 -15.92 5.54
CA LYS A 186 -6.12 -16.72 4.67
C LYS A 186 -5.76 -18.11 5.22
N ARG A 187 -6.24 -18.48 6.39
CA ARG A 187 -6.09 -19.86 6.90
C ARG A 187 -6.64 -20.86 5.88
N VAL A 188 -5.99 -22.02 5.78
CA VAL A 188 -6.40 -23.09 4.87
C VAL A 188 -7.84 -23.58 5.15
N ASP A 189 -8.22 -23.64 6.42
CA ASP A 189 -9.56 -24.02 6.89
C ASP A 189 -10.56 -22.86 6.92
N SER A 190 -10.16 -21.65 6.52
CA SER A 190 -11.04 -20.48 6.59
C SER A 190 -12.13 -20.51 5.52
N THR A 191 -13.37 -20.36 5.96
CA THR A 191 -14.57 -20.20 5.11
C THR A 191 -14.96 -18.74 4.91
N TYR A 192 -14.21 -17.79 5.49
CA TYR A 192 -14.49 -16.38 5.35
C TYR A 192 -14.46 -15.95 3.87
N PRO A 193 -15.52 -15.33 3.33
CA PRO A 193 -15.64 -15.12 1.88
C PRO A 193 -14.63 -14.16 1.27
N PHE A 194 -14.06 -13.24 2.08
CA PHE A 194 -13.13 -12.23 1.61
C PHE A 194 -11.74 -12.41 2.23
N LYS A 195 -10.76 -12.77 1.40
CA LYS A 195 -9.40 -13.17 1.84
C LYS A 195 -8.40 -12.02 1.97
N HIS A 196 -8.76 -10.81 1.55
CA HIS A 196 -7.82 -9.70 1.32
C HIS A 196 -7.95 -8.55 2.33
N LEU A 197 -8.52 -8.79 3.51
CA LEU A 197 -8.50 -7.78 4.58
C LEU A 197 -7.04 -7.43 4.92
N CYS A 198 -6.77 -6.16 5.25
CA CYS A 198 -5.54 -5.75 5.91
C CYS A 198 -5.60 -6.10 7.42
N GLY A 199 -4.47 -6.00 8.14
CA GLY A 199 -4.42 -6.31 9.58
C GLY A 199 -5.39 -5.45 10.40
N CYS A 200 -5.45 -4.14 10.12
CA CYS A 200 -6.45 -3.24 10.72
C CYS A 200 -7.88 -3.64 10.35
N GLY A 201 -8.11 -4.14 9.13
CA GLY A 201 -9.40 -4.69 8.71
C GLY A 201 -9.82 -5.91 9.52
N VAL A 202 -8.90 -6.83 9.82
CA VAL A 202 -9.15 -7.98 10.70
C VAL A 202 -9.46 -7.50 12.13
N GLY A 203 -8.67 -6.57 12.67
CA GLY A 203 -8.95 -5.93 13.97
C GLY A 203 -10.33 -5.25 14.01
N PHE A 204 -10.72 -4.56 12.93
CA PHE A 204 -12.06 -3.97 12.80
C PHE A 204 -13.16 -5.04 12.85
N LYS A 205 -12.98 -6.17 12.15
CA LYS A 205 -13.94 -7.28 12.18
C LYS A 205 -14.08 -7.87 13.58
N PHE A 206 -12.98 -7.99 14.32
CA PHE A 206 -13.02 -8.43 15.72
C PHE A 206 -13.82 -7.43 16.59
N MET A 207 -13.57 -6.14 16.47
CA MET A 207 -14.36 -5.13 17.20
C MET A 207 -15.82 -5.09 16.76
N GLN A 208 -16.12 -5.36 15.49
CA GLN A 208 -17.49 -5.49 14.98
C GLN A 208 -18.20 -6.69 15.62
N ALA A 209 -17.54 -7.84 15.75
CA ALA A 209 -18.07 -9.02 16.42
C ALA A 209 -18.32 -8.77 17.91
N PHE A 210 -17.32 -8.19 18.59
CA PHE A 210 -17.43 -7.82 20.00
C PHE A 210 -18.59 -6.84 20.24
N ALA A 211 -18.72 -5.81 19.41
CA ALA A 211 -19.83 -4.85 19.50
C ALA A 211 -21.20 -5.53 19.31
N LYS A 212 -21.31 -6.38 18.28
CA LYS A 212 -22.54 -7.12 17.99
C LYS A 212 -22.94 -8.04 19.15
N ASN A 213 -21.98 -8.77 19.73
CA ASN A 213 -22.21 -9.68 20.85
C ASN A 213 -22.65 -8.96 22.14
N ASN A 214 -22.07 -7.77 22.38
CA ASN A 214 -22.33 -6.98 23.59
C ASN A 214 -23.44 -5.91 23.41
N GLY A 215 -24.18 -5.91 22.31
CA GLY A 215 -25.25 -4.94 22.06
C GLY A 215 -24.79 -3.50 21.88
N ILE A 216 -23.51 -3.30 21.53
CA ILE A 216 -22.93 -1.97 21.26
C ILE A 216 -23.33 -1.55 19.84
N PRO A 217 -23.91 -0.34 19.66
CA PRO A 217 -24.32 0.13 18.35
C PRO A 217 -23.16 0.24 17.36
N PHE A 218 -23.36 -0.21 16.11
CA PHE A 218 -22.34 -0.11 15.05
C PHE A 218 -21.86 1.32 14.81
N SER A 219 -22.67 2.32 15.13
CA SER A 219 -22.30 3.74 15.03
C SER A 219 -21.06 4.12 15.84
N GLN A 220 -20.71 3.34 16.88
CA GLN A 220 -19.48 3.58 17.65
C GLN A 220 -18.20 3.10 16.93
N LEU A 221 -18.33 2.28 15.89
CA LEU A 221 -17.21 1.86 15.04
C LEU A 221 -16.95 2.83 13.88
N ILE A 222 -17.96 3.61 13.47
CA ILE A 222 -17.84 4.52 12.31
C ILE A 222 -16.70 5.52 12.45
N PRO A 223 -16.47 6.17 13.62
CA PRO A 223 -15.35 7.10 13.79
C PRO A 223 -13.95 6.49 13.60
N LEU A 224 -13.84 5.15 13.66
CA LEU A 224 -12.58 4.42 13.54
C LEU A 224 -12.28 3.96 12.10
N LEU A 225 -13.19 4.21 11.16
CA LEU A 225 -13.01 3.83 9.76
C LEU A 225 -11.91 4.61 9.05
N ASP A 226 -11.52 5.79 9.56
CA ASP A 226 -10.37 6.54 9.05
C ASP A 226 -9.08 5.72 9.18
N PHE A 227 -8.89 4.97 10.27
CA PHE A 227 -7.76 4.05 10.42
C PHE A 227 -7.79 2.93 9.38
N CYS A 228 -8.97 2.34 9.12
CA CYS A 228 -9.11 1.32 8.08
C CYS A 228 -8.74 1.84 6.69
N ALA A 229 -9.16 3.05 6.32
CA ALA A 229 -8.79 3.63 5.02
C ALA A 229 -7.29 3.88 4.90
N VAL A 230 -6.65 4.35 5.99
CA VAL A 230 -5.20 4.60 6.02
C VAL A 230 -4.42 3.30 5.93
N SER A 231 -4.84 2.27 6.66
CA SER A 231 -4.26 0.93 6.59
C SER A 231 -4.38 0.31 5.19
N ILE A 232 -5.59 0.22 4.63
CA ILE A 232 -5.86 -0.35 3.29
C ILE A 232 -4.97 0.31 2.23
N ALA A 233 -4.81 1.65 2.30
CA ALA A 233 -3.98 2.38 1.36
C ALA A 233 -2.49 2.10 1.54
N ALA A 234 -2.01 2.02 2.77
CA ALA A 234 -0.59 1.90 3.08
C ALA A 234 -0.06 0.46 2.91
N ASP A 235 -0.89 -0.54 3.22
CA ASP A 235 -0.56 -1.95 3.06
C ASP A 235 -0.79 -2.47 1.62
N ILE A 236 -1.31 -1.60 0.74
CA ILE A 236 -1.47 -1.87 -0.71
C ILE A 236 -2.32 -3.14 -0.96
N VAL A 237 -3.31 -3.41 -0.11
CA VAL A 237 -4.25 -4.52 -0.30
C VAL A 237 -5.31 -4.20 -1.36
N PRO A 238 -5.93 -5.22 -2.01
CA PRO A 238 -6.98 -5.03 -3.01
C PRO A 238 -8.13 -4.14 -2.53
N VAL A 239 -8.46 -3.10 -3.32
CA VAL A 239 -9.57 -2.16 -3.03
C VAL A 239 -10.88 -2.69 -3.64
N THR A 240 -11.21 -3.93 -3.29
CA THR A 240 -12.41 -4.66 -3.69
C THR A 240 -13.16 -5.20 -2.47
N GLY A 241 -14.34 -5.77 -2.66
CA GLY A 241 -15.11 -6.40 -1.58
C GLY A 241 -15.23 -5.52 -0.32
N GLU A 242 -14.93 -6.08 0.85
CA GLU A 242 -15.00 -5.35 2.12
C GLU A 242 -13.99 -4.21 2.23
N ASN A 243 -12.78 -4.38 1.67
CA ASN A 243 -11.79 -3.30 1.68
C ASN A 243 -12.31 -2.06 0.93
N ARG A 244 -13.08 -2.24 -0.17
CA ARG A 244 -13.70 -1.11 -0.85
C ARG A 244 -14.75 -0.43 0.02
N ILE A 245 -15.58 -1.18 0.74
CA ILE A 245 -16.58 -0.62 1.65
C ILE A 245 -15.87 0.17 2.77
N LEU A 246 -14.88 -0.43 3.42
CA LEU A 246 -14.13 0.19 4.51
C LEU A 246 -13.35 1.44 4.03
N ALA A 247 -12.66 1.35 2.89
CA ALA A 247 -11.92 2.47 2.31
C ALA A 247 -12.85 3.62 1.88
N PHE A 248 -14.01 3.32 1.27
CA PHE A 248 -14.97 4.34 0.85
C PHE A 248 -15.51 5.14 2.05
N HIS A 249 -15.97 4.44 3.08
CA HIS A 249 -16.50 5.09 4.28
C HIS A 249 -15.40 5.68 5.15
N GLY A 250 -14.23 5.04 5.21
CA GLY A 250 -13.07 5.56 5.92
C GLY A 250 -12.48 6.84 5.30
N LEU A 251 -12.40 6.92 3.96
CA LEU A 251 -12.05 8.17 3.28
C LEU A 251 -13.08 9.27 3.54
N LYS A 252 -14.37 8.91 3.56
CA LYS A 252 -15.42 9.87 3.92
C LYS A 252 -15.24 10.37 5.36
N GLN A 253 -14.94 9.47 6.30
CA GLN A 253 -14.65 9.81 7.70
C GLN A 253 -13.42 10.71 7.80
N LEU A 254 -12.32 10.36 7.12
CA LEU A 254 -11.08 11.11 7.07
C LEU A 254 -11.27 12.53 6.51
N ASN A 255 -12.16 12.70 5.53
CA ASN A 255 -12.47 13.99 4.91
C ASN A 255 -13.44 14.86 5.73
N GLN A 256 -14.37 14.25 6.46
CA GLN A 256 -15.45 14.97 7.15
C GLN A 256 -15.18 15.18 8.64
N ASN A 257 -14.71 14.14 9.32
CA ASN A 257 -14.52 14.16 10.76
C ASN A 257 -13.39 13.19 11.17
N PRO A 258 -12.12 13.46 10.76
CA PRO A 258 -10.99 12.61 11.11
C PRO A 258 -10.78 12.55 12.62
N SER A 259 -10.24 11.43 13.10
CA SER A 259 -9.74 11.34 14.48
C SER A 259 -8.70 12.42 14.76
N VAL A 260 -8.53 12.80 16.03
CA VAL A 260 -7.65 13.94 16.41
C VAL A 260 -6.23 13.75 15.90
N GLY A 261 -5.66 12.56 16.06
CA GLY A 261 -4.33 12.23 15.52
C GLY A 261 -4.26 12.33 14.00
N MET A 262 -5.25 11.78 13.27
CA MET A 262 -5.30 11.91 11.81
C MET A 262 -5.47 13.37 11.36
N LYS A 263 -6.28 14.16 12.07
CA LYS A 263 -6.44 15.58 11.78
C LYS A 263 -5.13 16.34 11.88
N SER A 264 -4.31 16.06 12.90
CA SER A 264 -3.01 16.72 13.07
C SER A 264 -2.02 16.30 11.97
N ILE A 265 -2.00 15.02 11.56
CA ILE A 265 -1.18 14.56 10.43
C ILE A 265 -1.60 15.25 9.12
N ILE A 266 -2.91 15.35 8.86
CA ILE A 266 -3.46 16.06 7.68
C ILE A 266 -2.99 17.50 7.65
N GLU A 267 -3.00 18.20 8.79
CA GLU A 267 -2.53 19.58 8.89
C GLU A 267 -1.03 19.71 8.59
N ILE A 268 -0.20 18.88 9.20
CA ILE A 268 1.25 18.85 8.96
C ILE A 268 1.58 18.48 7.51
N CYS A 269 0.74 17.66 6.86
CA CYS A 269 0.88 17.35 5.44
C CYS A 269 0.52 18.53 4.52
N GLY A 270 -0.06 19.63 5.04
CA GLY A 270 -0.60 20.73 4.23
C GLY A 270 -1.80 20.31 3.38
N LEU A 271 -2.63 19.40 3.89
CA LEU A 271 -3.77 18.82 3.19
C LEU A 271 -5.12 19.37 3.67
N THR A 272 -5.12 20.25 4.66
CA THR A 272 -6.33 20.84 5.25
C THR A 272 -7.12 21.61 4.18
N GLY A 273 -8.44 21.40 4.15
CA GLY A 273 -9.36 22.13 3.27
C GLY A 273 -9.42 21.62 1.83
N ARG A 274 -8.81 20.48 1.52
CA ARG A 274 -8.94 19.78 0.24
C ARG A 274 -9.50 18.36 0.45
N GLU A 275 -10.12 17.81 -0.57
CA GLU A 275 -10.56 16.42 -0.56
C GLU A 275 -9.36 15.48 -0.64
N LEU A 276 -9.25 14.58 0.33
CA LEU A 276 -8.19 13.58 0.42
C LEU A 276 -8.56 12.34 -0.42
N THR A 277 -7.54 11.76 -1.03
CA THR A 277 -7.63 10.54 -1.83
C THR A 277 -6.74 9.44 -1.25
N MET A 278 -6.88 8.19 -1.74
CA MET A 278 -5.95 7.10 -1.41
C MET A 278 -4.49 7.48 -1.73
N SER A 279 -4.27 8.19 -2.83
CA SER A 279 -2.93 8.67 -3.22
C SER A 279 -2.32 9.62 -2.16
N ASP A 280 -3.12 10.50 -1.55
CA ASP A 280 -2.64 11.36 -0.46
C ASP A 280 -2.25 10.54 0.77
N ILE A 281 -2.97 9.46 1.05
CA ILE A 281 -2.62 8.54 2.14
C ILE A 281 -1.30 7.85 1.82
N ILE A 282 -1.17 7.23 0.65
CA ILE A 282 0.03 6.47 0.25
C ILE A 282 1.29 7.33 0.24
N PHE A 283 1.22 8.54 -0.34
CA PHE A 283 2.40 9.35 -0.60
C PHE A 283 2.67 10.46 0.41
N ARG A 284 1.70 10.78 1.27
CA ARG A 284 1.83 11.88 2.22
C ARG A 284 1.59 11.47 3.68
N ILE A 285 0.49 10.79 3.98
CA ILE A 285 0.13 10.40 5.36
C ILE A 285 0.94 9.18 5.79
N GLY A 286 0.86 8.07 5.05
CA GLY A 286 1.53 6.81 5.37
C GLY A 286 3.04 6.93 5.58
N PRO A 287 3.81 7.65 4.72
CA PRO A 287 5.24 7.83 4.93
C PRO A 287 5.62 8.52 6.24
N ARG A 288 4.75 9.37 6.79
CA ARG A 288 4.98 10.01 8.10
C ARG A 288 4.74 9.03 9.23
N ILE A 289 3.63 8.30 9.18
CA ILE A 289 3.32 7.24 10.14
C ILE A 289 4.46 6.21 10.19
N ASN A 290 4.94 5.75 9.02
CA ASN A 290 6.06 4.81 8.92
C ASN A 290 7.41 5.38 9.38
N ALA A 291 7.57 6.70 9.45
CA ALA A 291 8.87 7.31 9.72
C ALA A 291 9.37 7.03 11.14
N SER A 292 8.50 7.05 12.14
CA SER A 292 8.88 6.75 13.54
C SER A 292 9.44 5.34 13.67
N GLY A 293 8.76 4.33 13.14
CA GLY A 293 9.25 2.94 13.14
C GLY A 293 10.52 2.68 12.31
N ARG A 294 10.97 3.66 11.50
CA ARG A 294 12.21 3.57 10.69
C ARG A 294 13.40 4.31 11.28
N VAL A 295 13.16 5.31 12.12
CA VAL A 295 14.19 6.21 12.66
C VAL A 295 14.25 6.10 14.19
N GLN A 296 13.11 5.86 14.85
CA GLN A 296 12.95 5.73 16.30
C GLN A 296 12.01 4.57 16.67
N ASN A 297 11.03 4.79 17.55
CA ASN A 297 10.11 3.80 18.07
C ASN A 297 8.69 3.99 17.48
N GLY A 298 8.06 2.91 17.04
CA GLY A 298 6.68 2.90 16.53
C GLY A 298 5.61 3.29 17.54
N THR A 299 5.90 3.22 18.84
CA THR A 299 4.99 3.61 19.93
C THR A 299 4.54 5.07 19.80
N GLU A 300 5.44 5.99 19.44
CA GLU A 300 5.10 7.42 19.22
C GLU A 300 3.98 7.61 18.19
N THR A 301 3.92 6.73 17.20
CA THR A 301 2.85 6.75 16.20
C THR A 301 1.50 6.40 16.82
N VAL A 302 1.46 5.36 17.66
CA VAL A 302 0.20 4.97 18.32
C VAL A 302 -0.21 6.02 19.33
N ASP A 303 0.73 6.60 20.10
CA ASP A 303 0.48 7.73 21.02
C ASP A 303 -0.26 8.86 20.29
N LEU A 304 0.26 9.29 19.14
CA LEU A 304 -0.37 10.30 18.30
C LEU A 304 -1.78 9.88 17.84
N LEU A 305 -1.93 8.63 17.35
CA LEU A 305 -3.20 8.17 16.78
C LEU A 305 -4.31 8.05 17.84
N VAL A 306 -3.95 7.79 19.11
CA VAL A 306 -4.91 7.66 20.21
C VAL A 306 -5.14 8.96 20.99
N GLU A 307 -4.32 9.99 20.77
CA GLU A 307 -4.42 11.28 21.47
C GLU A 307 -5.79 11.93 21.26
N LYS A 308 -6.29 12.59 22.31
CA LYS A 308 -7.61 13.25 22.34
C LYS A 308 -7.50 14.78 22.33
N ASP A 309 -6.35 15.32 22.74
CA ASP A 309 -6.08 16.76 22.70
C ASP A 309 -5.38 17.14 21.38
N PHE A 310 -5.98 18.07 20.64
CA PHE A 310 -5.47 18.44 19.31
C PHE A 310 -4.10 19.13 19.36
N GLN A 311 -3.81 19.93 20.41
CA GLN A 311 -2.53 20.63 20.51
C GLN A 311 -1.38 19.67 20.83
N ARG A 312 -1.64 18.65 21.66
CA ARG A 312 -0.68 17.58 21.92
C ARG A 312 -0.45 16.76 20.65
N ALA A 313 -1.53 16.33 20.00
CA ALA A 313 -1.45 15.59 18.73
C ALA A 313 -0.68 16.38 17.65
N LEU A 314 -0.85 17.71 17.57
CA LEU A 314 -0.12 18.54 16.61
C LEU A 314 1.39 18.61 16.94
N THR A 315 1.74 18.64 18.22
CA THR A 315 3.14 18.58 18.67
C THR A 315 3.78 17.24 18.27
N GLU A 316 3.12 16.13 18.55
CA GLU A 316 3.58 14.79 18.20
C GLU A 316 3.67 14.59 16.67
N ALA A 317 2.66 15.04 15.92
CA ALA A 317 2.68 15.01 14.45
C ALA A 317 3.85 15.83 13.87
N THR A 318 4.22 16.95 14.53
CA THR A 318 5.37 17.75 14.13
C THR A 318 6.68 16.99 14.31
N MET A 319 6.84 16.25 15.42
CA MET A 319 8.00 15.39 15.66
C MET A 319 8.09 14.27 14.62
N ILE A 320 7.00 13.57 14.38
CA ILE A 320 6.91 12.52 13.35
C ILE A 320 7.26 13.07 11.95
N ASN A 321 6.82 14.30 11.64
CA ASN A 321 7.21 14.93 10.38
C ASN A 321 8.72 15.22 10.30
N GLN A 322 9.36 15.60 11.41
CA GLN A 322 10.82 15.77 11.44
C GLN A 322 11.54 14.44 11.15
N HIS A 323 11.09 13.33 11.74
CA HIS A 323 11.61 12.00 11.44
C HIS A 323 11.44 11.65 9.95
N ASN A 324 10.29 11.98 9.37
CA ASN A 324 10.05 11.77 7.93
C ASN A 324 10.98 12.62 7.04
N GLU A 325 11.25 13.87 7.39
CA GLU A 325 12.22 14.70 6.65
C GLU A 325 13.65 14.14 6.77
N GLN A 326 14.07 13.68 7.94
CA GLN A 326 15.34 12.98 8.13
C GLN A 326 15.42 11.72 7.28
N ARG A 327 14.37 10.89 7.30
CA ARG A 327 14.30 9.70 6.46
C ARG A 327 14.41 10.04 4.97
N LYS A 328 13.73 11.10 4.49
CA LYS A 328 13.82 11.53 3.08
C LYS A 328 15.21 11.96 2.67
N GLU A 329 15.93 12.64 3.56
CA GLU A 329 17.31 13.05 3.27
C GLU A 329 18.25 11.84 3.19
N ILE A 330 18.12 10.89 4.14
CA ILE A 330 18.87 9.63 4.11
C ILE A 330 18.55 8.85 2.81
N ASP A 331 17.26 8.72 2.48
CA ASP A 331 16.79 8.04 1.28
C ASP A 331 17.32 8.69 -0.01
N ARG A 332 17.34 10.03 -0.07
CA ARG A 332 17.91 10.76 -1.22
C ARG A 332 19.40 10.46 -1.39
N GLN A 333 20.18 10.57 -0.33
CA GLN A 333 21.63 10.32 -0.35
C GLN A 333 21.93 8.87 -0.74
N MET A 334 21.27 7.90 -0.10
CA MET A 334 21.46 6.48 -0.41
C MET A 334 21.03 6.15 -1.85
N SER A 335 19.96 6.75 -2.36
CA SER A 335 19.50 6.54 -3.74
C SER A 335 20.47 7.13 -4.77
N GLU A 336 21.05 8.29 -4.51
CA GLU A 336 22.09 8.89 -5.35
C GLU A 336 23.34 8.01 -5.42
N GLU A 337 23.82 7.52 -4.26
CA GLU A 337 24.94 6.59 -4.19
C GLU A 337 24.64 5.27 -4.89
N ALA A 338 23.46 4.70 -4.68
CA ALA A 338 23.00 3.46 -5.31
C ALA A 338 23.02 3.59 -6.85
N ASN A 339 22.48 4.70 -7.38
CA ASN A 339 22.49 4.96 -8.81
C ASN A 339 23.90 5.06 -9.38
N GLN A 340 24.82 5.75 -8.69
CA GLN A 340 26.22 5.83 -9.12
C GLN A 340 26.90 4.45 -9.16
N ILE A 341 26.56 3.57 -8.21
CA ILE A 341 27.07 2.19 -8.21
C ILE A 341 26.51 1.41 -9.40
N VAL A 342 25.20 1.51 -9.65
CA VAL A 342 24.55 0.81 -10.78
C VAL A 342 25.14 1.30 -12.12
N GLU A 343 25.25 2.60 -12.34
CA GLU A 343 25.83 3.17 -13.56
C GLU A 343 27.26 2.69 -13.80
N ARG A 344 28.07 2.56 -12.74
CA ARG A 344 29.42 2.00 -12.83
C ARG A 344 29.41 0.52 -13.22
N LEU A 345 28.51 -0.28 -12.61
CA LEU A 345 28.40 -1.71 -12.94
C LEU A 345 27.91 -1.88 -14.39
N GLU A 346 26.90 -1.16 -14.83
CA GLU A 346 26.37 -1.20 -16.20
C GLU A 346 27.40 -0.78 -17.25
N SER A 347 28.32 0.13 -16.92
CA SER A 347 29.40 0.51 -17.84
C SER A 347 30.40 -0.61 -18.10
N GLN A 348 30.44 -1.63 -17.24
CA GLN A 348 31.32 -2.79 -17.36
C GLN A 348 30.61 -3.97 -18.05
N GLU A 349 29.42 -4.31 -17.55
CA GLU A 349 28.62 -5.42 -18.05
C GLU A 349 27.16 -5.23 -17.65
N HIS A 350 26.25 -5.56 -18.56
CA HIS A 350 24.81 -5.56 -18.28
C HIS A 350 24.44 -6.58 -17.19
N GLN A 351 23.78 -6.12 -16.14
CA GLN A 351 23.43 -6.94 -14.99
C GLN A 351 21.96 -7.42 -15.11
N PRO A 352 21.66 -8.73 -15.16
CA PRO A 352 20.28 -9.24 -15.22
C PRO A 352 19.48 -8.93 -13.94
N ALA A 353 20.17 -8.77 -12.81
CA ALA A 353 19.64 -8.37 -11.52
C ALA A 353 20.66 -7.49 -10.78
N ILE A 354 20.17 -6.62 -9.90
CA ILE A 354 21.01 -5.64 -9.21
C ILE A 354 21.22 -6.07 -7.76
N VAL A 355 22.47 -6.18 -7.32
CA VAL A 355 22.82 -6.43 -5.91
C VAL A 355 23.77 -5.33 -5.44
N LEU A 356 23.30 -4.49 -4.52
CA LEU A 356 24.04 -3.36 -3.97
C LEU A 356 24.40 -3.60 -2.50
N TYR A 357 25.57 -3.17 -2.11
CA TYR A 357 26.05 -3.21 -0.73
C TYR A 357 26.85 -1.97 -0.40
N ASN A 358 26.55 -1.40 0.76
CA ASN A 358 27.38 -0.36 1.37
C ASN A 358 27.23 -0.44 2.89
N GLU A 359 28.36 -0.51 3.59
CA GLU A 359 28.41 -0.64 5.05
C GLU A 359 27.74 0.55 5.78
N GLY A 360 27.87 1.76 5.21
CA GLY A 360 27.33 3.00 5.79
C GLY A 360 25.81 3.19 5.63
N TRP A 361 25.13 2.35 4.85
CA TRP A 361 23.70 2.54 4.60
C TRP A 361 22.84 2.18 5.80
N LYS A 362 21.70 2.87 5.93
CA LYS A 362 20.77 2.69 7.05
C LYS A 362 19.78 1.56 6.78
N LYS A 363 19.76 0.53 7.64
CA LYS A 363 18.89 -0.65 7.55
C LYS A 363 17.41 -0.29 7.37
N GLY A 364 16.91 0.76 8.06
CA GLY A 364 15.52 1.22 7.95
C GLY A 364 15.12 1.79 6.59
N VAL A 365 16.09 2.10 5.70
CA VAL A 365 15.87 2.78 4.40
C VAL A 365 16.21 1.89 3.21
N VAL A 366 16.99 0.82 3.36
CA VAL A 366 17.43 -0.06 2.26
C VAL A 366 16.26 -0.59 1.41
N GLY A 367 15.11 -0.89 2.02
CA GLY A 367 13.94 -1.36 1.30
C GLY A 367 13.30 -0.29 0.40
N ILE A 368 13.39 0.99 0.79
CA ILE A 368 12.92 2.12 -0.04
C ILE A 368 13.86 2.29 -1.24
N VAL A 369 15.18 2.26 -0.99
CA VAL A 369 16.18 2.35 -2.06
C VAL A 369 16.06 1.17 -3.02
N ALA A 370 15.83 -0.06 -2.51
CA ALA A 370 15.60 -1.24 -3.35
C ALA A 370 14.39 -1.03 -4.28
N SER A 371 13.25 -0.54 -3.77
CA SER A 371 12.07 -0.23 -4.59
C SER A 371 12.39 0.80 -5.68
N ARG A 372 13.08 1.90 -5.33
CA ARG A 372 13.44 2.95 -6.30
C ARG A 372 14.38 2.46 -7.40
N VAL A 373 15.38 1.66 -7.04
CA VAL A 373 16.29 1.06 -8.02
C VAL A 373 15.54 0.08 -8.92
N THR A 374 14.68 -0.77 -8.34
CA THR A 374 13.81 -1.67 -9.13
C THR A 374 12.91 -0.89 -10.09
N GLU A 375 12.26 0.18 -9.64
CA GLU A 375 11.43 1.03 -10.48
C GLU A 375 12.21 1.73 -11.59
N MET A 376 13.42 2.23 -11.28
CA MET A 376 14.24 2.98 -12.23
C MET A 376 14.83 2.10 -13.34
N TYR A 377 15.35 0.93 -12.98
CA TYR A 377 16.07 0.03 -13.90
C TYR A 377 15.21 -1.14 -14.37
N TYR A 378 14.05 -1.33 -13.76
CA TYR A 378 13.10 -2.43 -13.98
C TYR A 378 13.75 -3.81 -13.94
N ARG A 379 14.44 -4.09 -12.82
CA ARG A 379 15.14 -5.37 -12.57
C ARG A 379 14.99 -5.81 -11.12
N PRO A 380 14.96 -7.13 -10.86
CA PRO A 380 15.04 -7.65 -9.49
C PRO A 380 16.25 -7.07 -8.77
N THR A 381 16.04 -6.44 -7.62
CA THR A 381 17.07 -5.67 -6.92
C THR A 381 17.18 -6.09 -5.46
N VAL A 382 18.41 -6.26 -4.98
CA VAL A 382 18.76 -6.47 -3.58
C VAL A 382 19.64 -5.32 -3.10
N VAL A 383 19.28 -4.71 -1.98
CA VAL A 383 20.07 -3.65 -1.33
C VAL A 383 20.40 -4.06 0.09
N LEU A 384 21.69 -4.05 0.42
CA LEU A 384 22.26 -4.53 1.68
C LEU A 384 23.00 -3.42 2.41
N SER A 385 22.86 -3.39 3.74
CA SER A 385 23.69 -2.62 4.67
C SER A 385 24.37 -3.58 5.65
N CYS A 386 25.36 -3.10 6.42
CA CYS A 386 26.06 -3.94 7.37
C CYS A 386 25.85 -3.48 8.81
N ASN A 387 25.76 -4.44 9.71
CA ASN A 387 25.93 -4.23 11.14
C ASN A 387 26.69 -5.42 11.71
N ASP A 388 27.81 -5.16 12.42
CA ASP A 388 28.63 -6.16 13.11
C ASP A 388 29.01 -7.39 12.23
N GLY A 389 29.39 -7.14 10.97
CA GLY A 389 29.82 -8.19 10.04
C GLY A 389 28.68 -8.98 9.37
N ILE A 390 27.44 -8.69 9.71
CA ILE A 390 26.25 -9.25 9.07
C ILE A 390 25.62 -8.22 8.14
N ALA A 391 25.60 -8.54 6.86
CA ALA A 391 24.85 -7.77 5.88
C ALA A 391 23.36 -8.09 5.97
N SER A 392 22.53 -7.08 6.14
CA SER A 392 21.07 -7.21 6.18
C SER A 392 20.44 -6.26 5.16
N GLY A 393 19.38 -6.69 4.53
CA GLY A 393 18.76 -5.84 3.52
C GLY A 393 17.40 -6.29 3.04
N SER A 394 17.04 -5.75 1.88
CA SER A 394 15.75 -5.99 1.27
C SER A 394 15.89 -6.22 -0.22
N ALA A 395 15.13 -7.19 -0.71
CA ALA A 395 14.96 -7.46 -2.13
C ALA A 395 13.61 -6.95 -2.62
N ARG A 396 13.56 -6.49 -3.87
CA ARG A 396 12.35 -6.06 -4.57
C ARG A 396 12.33 -6.65 -5.97
N SER A 397 11.14 -7.04 -6.42
CA SER A 397 10.93 -7.69 -7.71
C SER A 397 10.24 -6.78 -8.73
N VAL A 398 10.32 -7.19 -10.00
CA VAL A 398 9.51 -6.67 -11.10
C VAL A 398 8.20 -7.46 -11.20
N ALA A 399 7.23 -6.93 -11.94
CA ALA A 399 5.93 -7.57 -12.10
C ALA A 399 6.07 -9.00 -12.69
N GLY A 400 5.36 -9.95 -12.09
CA GLY A 400 5.31 -11.33 -12.53
C GLY A 400 6.53 -12.21 -12.21
N TYR A 401 7.61 -11.65 -11.63
CA TYR A 401 8.81 -12.43 -11.25
C TYR A 401 8.82 -12.73 -9.75
N ASP A 402 9.00 -13.99 -9.36
CA ASP A 402 9.11 -14.39 -7.96
C ASP A 402 10.55 -14.29 -7.45
N ILE A 403 10.81 -13.20 -6.69
CA ILE A 403 12.14 -12.97 -6.10
C ILE A 403 12.40 -13.87 -4.89
N TYR A 404 11.36 -14.40 -4.27
CA TYR A 404 11.51 -15.31 -3.12
C TYR A 404 12.23 -16.59 -3.52
N ASP A 405 11.87 -17.18 -4.66
CA ASP A 405 12.53 -18.39 -5.18
C ASP A 405 13.99 -18.11 -5.55
N ALA A 406 14.29 -16.94 -6.13
CA ALA A 406 15.65 -16.54 -6.43
C ALA A 406 16.52 -16.40 -5.16
N ILE A 407 15.99 -15.79 -4.09
CA ILE A 407 16.68 -15.71 -2.79
C ILE A 407 16.82 -17.09 -2.15
N LYS A 408 15.78 -17.92 -2.19
CA LYS A 408 15.77 -19.28 -1.67
C LYS A 408 16.82 -20.19 -2.34
N SER A 409 17.12 -19.99 -3.62
CA SER A 409 18.18 -20.72 -4.33
C SER A 409 19.58 -20.50 -3.73
N CYS A 410 19.75 -19.41 -2.96
CA CYS A 410 20.99 -19.06 -2.28
C CYS A 410 20.95 -19.36 -0.76
N ARG A 411 20.02 -20.22 -0.29
CA ARG A 411 19.73 -20.47 1.13
C ARG A 411 20.98 -20.78 1.96
N ASP A 412 21.92 -21.53 1.43
CA ASP A 412 23.14 -21.95 2.11
C ASP A 412 24.13 -20.81 2.39
N LEU A 413 23.95 -19.64 1.76
CA LEU A 413 24.75 -18.43 1.98
C LEU A 413 24.09 -17.46 2.96
N LEU A 414 22.82 -17.70 3.32
CA LEU A 414 22.01 -16.81 4.12
C LEU A 414 21.97 -17.23 5.59
N GLU A 415 22.01 -16.26 6.50
CA GLU A 415 21.71 -16.47 7.91
C GLU A 415 20.20 -16.55 8.12
N ASN A 416 19.44 -15.63 7.49
CA ASN A 416 17.99 -15.60 7.55
C ASN A 416 17.38 -14.95 6.29
N PHE A 417 16.18 -15.36 5.90
CA PHE A 417 15.36 -14.68 4.90
C PHE A 417 13.88 -14.97 5.11
N GLY A 418 13.04 -14.02 4.67
CA GLY A 418 11.59 -14.15 4.71
C GLY A 418 10.91 -13.07 3.90
N GLY A 419 9.72 -13.34 3.43
CA GLY A 419 8.96 -12.42 2.59
C GLY A 419 8.03 -13.15 1.65
N HIS A 420 7.71 -12.48 0.54
CA HIS A 420 6.75 -12.92 -0.47
C HIS A 420 7.32 -12.68 -1.88
N THR A 421 6.57 -13.05 -2.90
CA THR A 421 6.92 -12.96 -4.33
C THR A 421 7.58 -11.63 -4.75
N TYR A 422 7.16 -10.48 -4.21
CA TYR A 422 7.66 -9.17 -4.65
C TYR A 422 8.59 -8.47 -3.67
N ALA A 423 8.70 -8.96 -2.44
CA ALA A 423 9.54 -8.33 -1.42
C ALA A 423 10.06 -9.38 -0.43
N VAL A 424 11.38 -9.40 -0.23
CA VAL A 424 12.06 -10.33 0.69
C VAL A 424 13.03 -9.54 1.57
N GLY A 425 12.98 -9.80 2.88
CA GLY A 425 14.05 -9.41 3.81
C GLY A 425 15.09 -10.53 3.88
N LEU A 426 16.37 -10.21 3.98
CA LEU A 426 17.42 -11.21 4.08
C LEU A 426 18.62 -10.72 4.90
N SER A 427 19.38 -11.68 5.42
CA SER A 427 20.68 -11.41 6.05
C SER A 427 21.69 -12.51 5.71
N LEU A 428 22.96 -12.13 5.59
CA LEU A 428 24.08 -12.99 5.26
C LEU A 428 25.39 -12.40 5.80
N LYS A 429 26.41 -13.23 5.91
CA LYS A 429 27.76 -12.73 6.23
C LYS A 429 28.31 -11.88 5.09
N VAL A 430 29.02 -10.80 5.43
CA VAL A 430 29.61 -9.89 4.42
C VAL A 430 30.52 -10.64 3.44
N GLU A 431 31.26 -11.63 3.91
CA GLU A 431 32.14 -12.48 3.09
C GLU A 431 31.39 -13.27 2.00
N ASN A 432 30.09 -13.56 2.20
CA ASN A 432 29.26 -14.30 1.26
C ASN A 432 28.66 -13.40 0.16
N ILE A 433 28.72 -12.08 0.25
CA ILE A 433 28.09 -11.16 -0.71
C ILE A 433 28.54 -11.40 -2.16
N PRO A 434 29.86 -11.59 -2.47
CA PRO A 434 30.29 -11.82 -3.85
C PRO A 434 29.67 -13.07 -4.47
N GLU A 435 29.64 -14.19 -3.73
CA GLU A 435 29.07 -15.44 -4.22
C GLU A 435 27.54 -15.39 -4.27
N PHE A 436 26.89 -14.75 -3.29
CA PHE A 436 25.46 -14.48 -3.33
C PHE A 436 25.08 -13.68 -4.58
N ARG A 437 25.78 -12.59 -4.88
CA ARG A 437 25.56 -11.78 -6.08
C ARG A 437 25.64 -12.61 -7.34
N ARG A 438 26.72 -13.39 -7.49
CA ARG A 438 26.93 -14.22 -8.65
C ARG A 438 25.80 -15.24 -8.85
N ARG A 439 25.40 -15.98 -7.79
CA ARG A 439 24.35 -16.99 -7.87
C ARG A 439 22.99 -16.38 -8.09
N PHE A 440 22.67 -15.32 -7.39
CA PHE A 440 21.40 -14.61 -7.55
C PHE A 440 21.21 -14.08 -8.98
N GLN A 441 22.23 -13.45 -9.54
CA GLN A 441 22.19 -12.96 -10.92
C GLN A 441 22.08 -14.09 -11.94
N LEU A 442 22.80 -15.19 -11.74
CA LEU A 442 22.69 -16.37 -12.61
C LEU A 442 21.27 -16.94 -12.57
N TYR A 443 20.71 -17.15 -11.38
CA TYR A 443 19.36 -17.66 -11.23
C TYR A 443 18.33 -16.74 -11.90
N VAL A 444 18.43 -15.43 -11.71
CA VAL A 444 17.52 -14.47 -12.37
C VAL A 444 17.68 -14.57 -13.90
N SER A 445 18.90 -14.60 -14.43
CA SER A 445 19.11 -14.68 -15.89
C SER A 445 18.54 -15.93 -16.53
N GLU A 446 18.48 -17.04 -15.79
CA GLU A 446 17.95 -18.33 -16.27
C GLU A 446 16.41 -18.44 -16.14
N HIS A 447 15.78 -17.66 -15.26
CA HIS A 447 14.37 -17.83 -14.92
C HIS A 447 13.47 -16.61 -15.22
N ILE A 448 14.05 -15.45 -15.49
CA ILE A 448 13.27 -14.27 -15.86
C ILE A 448 12.78 -14.39 -17.31
N LEU A 449 11.48 -14.16 -17.51
CA LEU A 449 10.89 -14.23 -18.85
C LEU A 449 11.05 -12.87 -19.58
N PRO A 450 11.14 -12.85 -20.92
CA PRO A 450 11.26 -11.60 -21.67
C PRO A 450 10.18 -10.56 -21.34
N GLU A 451 8.93 -11.02 -21.15
CA GLU A 451 7.81 -10.15 -20.76
C GLU A 451 7.95 -9.54 -19.36
N GLN A 452 8.81 -10.06 -18.51
CA GLN A 452 9.10 -9.56 -17.17
C GLN A 452 10.26 -8.55 -17.16
N THR A 453 10.91 -8.32 -18.30
CA THR A 453 12.05 -7.37 -18.41
C THR A 453 11.63 -5.98 -18.85
N GLU A 454 10.38 -5.79 -19.24
CA GLU A 454 9.80 -4.51 -19.66
C GLU A 454 8.59 -4.15 -18.79
N ALA A 455 8.54 -2.91 -18.34
CA ALA A 455 7.39 -2.41 -17.59
C ALA A 455 6.16 -2.33 -18.51
N LEU A 456 5.06 -2.95 -18.11
CA LEU A 456 3.80 -2.88 -18.85
C LEU A 456 2.96 -1.68 -18.38
N MET A 457 2.33 -1.01 -19.34
CA MET A 457 1.33 0.02 -19.08
C MET A 457 0.01 -0.41 -19.72
N GLU A 458 -0.91 -0.89 -18.88
CA GLU A 458 -2.22 -1.36 -19.32
C GLU A 458 -3.11 -0.17 -19.69
N ILE A 459 -3.49 -0.07 -20.97
CA ILE A 459 -4.35 0.98 -21.49
C ILE A 459 -5.78 0.46 -21.54
N GLU A 460 -6.66 1.16 -20.83
CA GLU A 460 -8.07 0.77 -20.71
C GLU A 460 -8.88 1.04 -21.98
N ALA A 461 -8.64 2.19 -22.60
CA ALA A 461 -9.32 2.57 -23.84
C ALA A 461 -8.56 3.67 -24.61
N GLU A 462 -8.70 3.68 -25.93
CA GLU A 462 -8.35 4.81 -26.79
C GLU A 462 -9.52 5.81 -26.79
N VAL A 463 -9.23 7.10 -26.57
CA VAL A 463 -10.24 8.15 -26.41
C VAL A 463 -9.84 9.39 -27.20
N ASP A 464 -10.76 9.96 -28.01
CA ASP A 464 -10.56 11.24 -28.66
C ASP A 464 -10.79 12.40 -27.67
N PHE A 465 -10.09 13.53 -27.84
CA PHE A 465 -10.23 14.67 -26.93
C PHE A 465 -11.65 15.23 -26.84
N LYS A 466 -12.46 15.10 -27.91
CA LYS A 466 -13.88 15.50 -27.90
C LYS A 466 -14.72 14.76 -26.86
N ASP A 467 -14.32 13.52 -26.52
CA ASP A 467 -15.04 12.65 -25.60
C ASP A 467 -14.60 12.87 -24.14
N ILE A 468 -13.50 13.59 -23.92
CA ILE A 468 -12.99 13.96 -22.59
C ILE A 468 -13.76 15.16 -22.05
N THR A 469 -14.93 14.86 -21.49
CA THR A 469 -15.86 15.88 -20.99
C THR A 469 -15.82 15.96 -19.46
N LYS A 470 -16.33 17.07 -18.90
CA LYS A 470 -16.58 17.17 -17.45
C LYS A 470 -17.47 16.05 -16.93
N LYS A 471 -18.43 15.59 -17.75
CA LYS A 471 -19.30 14.47 -17.39
C LYS A 471 -18.49 13.18 -17.23
N LEU A 472 -17.63 12.86 -18.21
CA LEU A 472 -16.76 11.68 -18.14
C LEU A 472 -15.88 11.74 -16.88
N HIS A 473 -15.24 12.87 -16.61
CA HIS A 473 -14.41 13.04 -15.41
C HIS A 473 -15.22 12.86 -14.11
N ASN A 474 -16.42 13.44 -14.02
CA ASN A 474 -17.29 13.28 -12.84
C ASN A 474 -17.76 11.83 -12.66
N ASP A 475 -17.98 11.11 -13.74
CA ASP A 475 -18.35 9.70 -13.68
C ASP A 475 -17.15 8.83 -13.29
N LEU A 476 -15.92 9.14 -13.76
CA LEU A 476 -14.68 8.49 -13.33
C LEU A 476 -14.43 8.67 -11.83
N LYS A 477 -14.72 9.83 -11.26
CA LYS A 477 -14.62 10.05 -9.80
C LYS A 477 -15.42 9.03 -8.98
N LYS A 478 -16.52 8.50 -9.53
CA LYS A 478 -17.36 7.50 -8.84
C LYS A 478 -16.68 6.13 -8.71
N PHE A 479 -15.62 5.86 -9.49
CA PHE A 479 -14.83 4.63 -9.38
C PHE A 479 -13.92 4.63 -8.16
N ALA A 480 -13.62 5.80 -7.57
CA ALA A 480 -12.85 5.90 -6.34
C ALA A 480 -13.55 5.16 -5.17
N PRO A 481 -12.79 4.69 -4.16
CA PRO A 481 -11.34 4.78 -4.02
C PRO A 481 -10.58 3.87 -4.98
N TYR A 482 -9.46 4.38 -5.51
CA TYR A 482 -8.55 3.62 -6.38
C TYR A 482 -7.45 2.94 -5.56
N GLY A 483 -6.93 1.83 -6.06
CA GLY A 483 -5.86 1.04 -5.47
C GLY A 483 -5.70 -0.29 -6.20
N PRO A 484 -4.98 -1.28 -5.63
CA PRO A 484 -4.86 -2.60 -6.24
C PRO A 484 -6.24 -3.20 -6.57
N ASP A 485 -6.35 -3.90 -7.68
CA ASP A 485 -7.57 -4.48 -8.28
C ASP A 485 -8.68 -3.46 -8.63
N ASN A 486 -8.47 -2.19 -8.36
CA ASN A 486 -9.26 -1.07 -8.86
C ASN A 486 -8.34 0.10 -9.24
N PRO A 487 -7.43 -0.10 -10.20
CA PRO A 487 -6.49 0.94 -10.61
C PRO A 487 -7.19 2.13 -11.25
N LYS A 488 -6.52 3.28 -11.20
CA LYS A 488 -6.97 4.47 -11.92
C LYS A 488 -6.87 4.21 -13.40
N PRO A 489 -7.93 4.43 -14.19
CA PRO A 489 -7.92 4.10 -15.61
C PRO A 489 -6.90 4.92 -16.40
N LEU A 490 -6.10 4.25 -17.22
CA LEU A 490 -5.21 4.85 -18.21
C LEU A 490 -5.88 4.88 -19.58
N PHE A 491 -5.85 6.04 -20.20
CA PHE A 491 -6.38 6.27 -21.53
C PHE A 491 -5.26 6.62 -22.50
N CYS A 492 -5.47 6.34 -23.78
CA CYS A 492 -4.57 6.73 -24.85
C CYS A 492 -5.29 7.65 -25.84
N THR A 493 -4.58 8.66 -26.35
CA THR A 493 -4.96 9.39 -27.56
C THR A 493 -3.80 9.37 -28.53
N ARG A 494 -4.07 8.92 -29.76
CA ARG A 494 -3.08 8.82 -30.82
C ARG A 494 -3.04 10.07 -31.70
N ASN A 495 -1.88 10.28 -32.30
CA ASN A 495 -1.66 11.34 -33.29
C ASN A 495 -2.02 12.73 -32.75
N VAL A 496 -1.52 13.04 -31.56
CA VAL A 496 -1.62 14.38 -30.98
C VAL A 496 -0.44 15.26 -31.42
N TYR A 497 -0.66 16.58 -31.40
CA TYR A 497 0.34 17.58 -31.72
C TYR A 497 0.43 18.62 -30.60
N ASP A 498 1.60 19.21 -30.44
CA ASP A 498 1.74 20.42 -29.61
C ASP A 498 0.98 21.60 -30.27
N TYR A 499 0.12 22.26 -29.50
CA TYR A 499 -0.57 23.49 -29.94
C TYR A 499 0.40 24.66 -30.16
N GLY A 500 1.66 24.54 -29.72
CA GLY A 500 2.71 25.53 -29.83
C GLY A 500 2.98 26.32 -28.56
N THR A 501 2.30 26.02 -27.49
CA THR A 501 2.37 26.72 -26.17
C THR A 501 2.93 25.85 -25.05
N SER A 502 3.28 24.59 -25.36
CA SER A 502 3.87 23.68 -24.38
C SER A 502 5.23 24.19 -23.88
N LYS A 503 5.46 24.05 -22.56
CA LYS A 503 6.67 24.56 -21.91
C LYS A 503 7.17 23.67 -20.80
N VAL A 504 8.49 23.65 -20.66
CA VAL A 504 9.15 23.02 -19.52
C VAL A 504 8.89 23.86 -18.27
N VAL A 505 8.58 23.21 -17.17
CA VAL A 505 8.24 23.82 -15.87
C VAL A 505 8.89 23.00 -14.74
N GLY A 506 8.76 23.49 -13.49
CA GLY A 506 9.40 22.90 -12.32
C GLY A 506 10.64 23.69 -11.90
N ARG A 507 11.07 23.52 -10.64
CA ARG A 507 12.25 24.24 -10.11
C ARG A 507 13.56 23.83 -10.79
N GLN A 508 13.64 22.54 -11.18
CA GLN A 508 14.79 21.95 -11.90
C GLN A 508 14.48 21.76 -13.40
N GLN A 509 13.38 22.32 -13.89
CA GLN A 509 12.91 22.15 -15.27
C GLN A 509 12.70 20.68 -15.66
N GLU A 510 12.16 19.90 -14.75
CA GLU A 510 11.98 18.46 -14.86
C GLU A 510 10.62 18.04 -15.43
N HIS A 511 9.64 18.95 -15.51
CA HIS A 511 8.26 18.67 -15.95
C HIS A 511 7.93 19.40 -17.26
N ILE A 512 6.87 18.95 -17.95
CA ILE A 512 6.35 19.65 -19.13
C ILE A 512 4.87 19.97 -18.90
N LYS A 513 4.51 21.24 -19.01
CA LYS A 513 3.12 21.66 -19.18
C LYS A 513 2.78 21.66 -20.66
N LEU A 514 1.72 20.97 -21.02
CA LEU A 514 1.32 20.68 -22.39
C LEU A 514 -0.01 21.36 -22.73
N GLU A 515 -0.10 21.85 -23.96
CA GLU A 515 -1.37 22.13 -24.64
C GLU A 515 -1.36 21.34 -25.95
N LEU A 516 -2.26 20.37 -26.04
CA LEU A 516 -2.26 19.35 -27.09
C LEU A 516 -3.51 19.44 -27.95
N VAL A 517 -3.35 19.15 -29.24
CA VAL A 517 -4.45 19.05 -30.23
C VAL A 517 -4.47 17.63 -30.76
N ASP A 518 -5.64 17.00 -30.74
CA ASP A 518 -5.80 15.73 -31.44
C ASP A 518 -6.13 15.95 -32.92
N SER A 519 -5.57 15.08 -33.77
CA SER A 519 -5.73 15.17 -35.22
C SER A 519 -7.16 14.92 -35.72
N ARG A 520 -7.99 14.22 -34.90
CA ARG A 520 -9.35 13.80 -35.28
C ARG A 520 -10.43 14.84 -34.96
N SER A 521 -10.28 15.52 -33.84
CA SER A 521 -11.33 16.42 -33.35
C SER A 521 -10.95 17.90 -33.34
N SER A 522 -9.67 18.21 -33.47
CA SER A 522 -9.11 19.57 -33.32
C SER A 522 -9.39 20.24 -31.98
N ASN A 523 -9.80 19.44 -30.96
CA ASN A 523 -9.98 19.94 -29.62
C ASN A 523 -8.64 20.10 -28.93
N VAL A 524 -8.54 21.14 -28.09
CA VAL A 524 -7.33 21.41 -27.29
C VAL A 524 -7.51 20.90 -25.87
N MET A 525 -6.55 20.14 -25.39
CA MET A 525 -6.51 19.65 -24.02
C MET A 525 -5.24 20.08 -23.29
N ASN A 526 -5.40 20.54 -22.05
CA ASN A 526 -4.28 20.82 -21.17
C ASN A 526 -3.75 19.53 -20.54
N GLY A 527 -2.41 19.41 -20.46
CA GLY A 527 -1.74 18.29 -19.84
C GLY A 527 -0.55 18.71 -18.98
N ILE A 528 -0.15 17.80 -18.10
CA ILE A 528 1.09 17.89 -17.33
C ILE A 528 1.79 16.54 -17.38
N ALA A 529 3.08 16.53 -17.75
CA ALA A 529 3.96 15.37 -17.74
C ALA A 529 5.05 15.58 -16.67
N PHE A 530 4.97 14.87 -15.57
CA PHE A 530 5.92 14.98 -14.49
C PHE A 530 7.20 14.17 -14.79
N GLY A 531 8.38 14.78 -14.57
CA GLY A 531 9.68 14.12 -14.77
C GLY A 531 10.04 13.82 -16.24
N GLN A 532 9.27 14.30 -17.22
CA GLN A 532 9.42 13.93 -18.64
C GLN A 532 10.00 15.06 -19.51
N SER A 533 10.75 15.98 -18.93
CA SER A 533 11.31 17.13 -19.69
C SER A 533 12.20 16.73 -20.87
N ALA A 534 12.78 15.53 -20.87
CA ALA A 534 13.54 14.98 -21.99
C ALA A 534 12.73 14.88 -23.28
N ALA A 535 11.40 14.66 -23.21
CA ALA A 535 10.51 14.60 -24.35
C ALA A 535 10.22 15.98 -24.98
N ALA A 536 10.57 17.09 -24.32
CA ALA A 536 10.22 18.45 -24.77
C ALA A 536 10.72 18.77 -26.18
N ARG A 537 11.93 18.28 -26.56
CA ARG A 537 12.50 18.50 -27.89
C ARG A 537 11.67 17.83 -28.98
N TYR A 538 11.21 16.61 -28.72
CA TYR A 538 10.39 15.85 -29.64
C TYR A 538 8.99 16.48 -29.77
N ILE A 539 8.34 16.80 -28.65
CA ILE A 539 7.01 17.43 -28.59
C ILE A 539 6.98 18.70 -29.45
N LYS A 540 8.02 19.55 -29.35
CA LYS A 540 8.13 20.81 -30.12
C LYS A 540 8.54 20.63 -31.59
N SER A 541 8.80 19.41 -32.06
CA SER A 541 9.27 19.13 -33.41
C SER A 541 8.16 19.20 -34.49
N LYS A 542 6.92 19.47 -34.09
CA LYS A 542 5.72 19.46 -34.96
C LYS A 542 5.39 18.09 -35.56
N ARG A 543 5.97 17.01 -35.05
CA ARG A 543 5.60 15.64 -35.41
C ARG A 543 4.48 15.17 -34.48
N SER A 544 3.66 14.22 -34.97
CA SER A 544 2.65 13.58 -34.16
C SER A 544 3.27 12.64 -33.12
N PHE A 545 2.61 12.52 -32.02
CA PHE A 545 2.95 11.56 -30.96
C PHE A 545 1.70 11.02 -30.29
N ASP A 546 1.86 9.89 -29.65
CA ASP A 546 0.80 9.24 -28.88
C ASP A 546 1.04 9.48 -27.40
N ILE A 547 -0.01 9.62 -26.63
CA ILE A 547 0.06 9.86 -25.19
C ILE A 547 -0.79 8.87 -24.41
N VAL A 548 -0.27 8.43 -23.27
CA VAL A 548 -1.04 7.72 -22.24
C VAL A 548 -1.19 8.61 -21.02
N TYR A 549 -2.40 8.67 -20.47
CA TYR A 549 -2.73 9.63 -19.42
C TYR A 549 -3.87 9.17 -18.53
N THR A 550 -3.96 9.79 -17.35
CA THR A 550 -5.18 9.82 -16.53
C THR A 550 -5.90 11.15 -16.69
N ILE A 551 -7.22 11.15 -16.46
CA ILE A 551 -8.08 12.33 -16.55
C ILE A 551 -8.29 12.90 -15.15
N GLU A 552 -7.79 14.14 -14.92
CA GLU A 552 -7.75 14.79 -13.63
C GLU A 552 -8.51 16.10 -13.59
N GLU A 553 -8.74 16.62 -12.41
CA GLU A 553 -9.14 18.02 -12.23
C GLU A 553 -7.90 18.90 -12.10
N ASN A 554 -7.90 20.02 -12.80
CA ASN A 554 -6.81 20.99 -12.68
C ASN A 554 -6.79 21.62 -11.28
N ILE A 555 -5.74 21.37 -10.51
CA ILE A 555 -5.60 21.86 -9.14
C ILE A 555 -5.56 23.39 -9.01
N TYR A 556 -5.16 24.09 -10.08
CA TYR A 556 -5.08 25.55 -10.12
C TYR A 556 -6.33 26.21 -10.69
N LYS A 557 -7.13 25.46 -11.46
CA LYS A 557 -8.35 25.94 -12.11
C LYS A 557 -9.48 24.95 -11.85
N ARG A 558 -10.10 25.06 -10.69
CA ARG A 558 -11.18 24.16 -10.26
C ARG A 558 -12.27 24.04 -11.32
N GLY A 559 -12.68 22.82 -11.60
CA GLY A 559 -13.70 22.49 -12.59
C GLY A 559 -13.21 22.42 -14.04
N GLU A 560 -11.92 22.66 -14.32
CA GLU A 560 -11.30 22.32 -15.61
C GLU A 560 -10.71 20.92 -15.57
N VAL A 561 -10.90 20.17 -16.66
CA VAL A 561 -10.29 18.85 -16.86
C VAL A 561 -8.87 19.02 -17.40
N GLN A 562 -7.95 18.26 -16.87
CA GLN A 562 -6.54 18.23 -17.27
C GLN A 562 -6.08 16.78 -17.44
N LEU A 563 -5.17 16.54 -18.39
CA LEU A 563 -4.53 15.24 -18.55
C LEU A 563 -3.27 15.17 -17.68
N GLN A 564 -3.12 14.14 -16.87
CA GLN A 564 -1.84 13.80 -16.29
C GLN A 564 -1.19 12.76 -17.20
N ILE A 565 -0.16 13.16 -17.90
CA ILE A 565 0.51 12.32 -18.90
C ILE A 565 1.48 11.38 -18.19
N GLU A 566 1.28 10.09 -18.41
CA GLU A 566 2.11 9.03 -17.83
C GLU A 566 3.23 8.61 -18.78
N ASP A 567 2.98 8.59 -20.10
CA ASP A 567 4.00 8.26 -21.09
C ASP A 567 3.71 8.93 -22.44
N ILE A 568 4.76 9.14 -23.23
CA ILE A 568 4.73 9.81 -24.55
C ILE A 568 5.60 8.99 -25.52
N LYS A 569 5.03 8.59 -26.66
CA LYS A 569 5.75 7.91 -27.73
C LYS A 569 5.56 8.61 -29.08
N PRO A 570 6.56 8.56 -29.98
CA PRO A 570 6.34 8.90 -31.38
C PRO A 570 5.17 8.08 -31.93
N SER A 571 4.28 8.74 -32.73
CA SER A 571 3.27 7.96 -33.43
C SER A 571 3.96 7.07 -34.47
N GLU A 572 3.53 5.84 -34.59
CA GLU A 572 3.94 4.95 -35.70
C GLU A 572 3.33 5.48 -36.98
N GLU A 573 4.14 5.55 -38.08
CA GLU A 573 3.73 6.04 -39.41
C GLU A 573 2.72 5.06 -40.06
#